data_e06cb57d1d22be7b5a9e9e352080bb14
#
_entry.id   e06cb57d1d22be7b5a9e9e352080bb14
#
_cell.length_a   1.000
_cell.length_b   1.000
_cell.length_c   1.000
_cell.angle_alpha   90.00
_cell.angle_beta   90.00
_cell.angle_gamma   90.00
#
_symmetry.space_group_name_H-M   'P 1'
#
loop_
_entity.id
_entity.type
_entity.pdbx_description
1 polymer ?
#
loop_
_entity_poly.entity_id
_entity_poly.type
_entity_poly.pdbx_seq_one_letter_code
_entity_poly.pdbx_strand_id
1 'polypeptide(L)'
;MVNTQVCLSGLTLANPVVGASGTFGYGAEFAQYYDINCLGSFSFKGTTLSPRFGNQGIRVAECPAGMLNSVGLQNPGVDKVIQEELPRLRRFFHKPVIANVSGFSIEEYVKTCAALDR
;
A
#
# COMPACT_ATOMS: atom_id res chain seq x y z
N MET A 1 8.12 27.44 -13.00
CA MET A 1 7.50 26.30 -12.26
C MET A 1 8.32 26.06 -11.00
N VAL A 2 7.66 25.84 -9.87
CA VAL A 2 8.35 25.47 -8.62
C VAL A 2 8.78 24.00 -8.71
N ASN A 3 10.05 23.72 -8.37
CA ASN A 3 10.54 22.35 -8.26
C ASN A 3 10.09 21.78 -6.91
N THR A 4 9.24 20.73 -6.93
CA THR A 4 8.72 20.05 -5.74
C THR A 4 9.39 18.70 -5.47
N GLN A 5 10.43 18.36 -6.25
CA GLN A 5 11.16 17.11 -6.12
C GLN A 5 11.82 16.98 -4.73
N VAL A 6 11.76 15.80 -4.15
CA VAL A 6 12.40 15.47 -2.87
C VAL A 6 13.15 14.14 -2.98
N CYS A 7 14.16 13.97 -2.10
CA CYS A 7 14.90 12.71 -1.98
C CYS A 7 14.60 12.10 -0.60
N LEU A 8 14.15 10.85 -0.59
CA LEU A 8 13.89 10.06 0.61
C LEU A 8 14.82 8.84 0.60
N SER A 9 15.87 8.86 1.42
CA SER A 9 16.84 7.76 1.55
C SER A 9 17.35 7.23 0.19
N GLY A 10 17.68 8.13 -0.73
CA GLY A 10 18.15 7.78 -2.08
C GLY A 10 17.04 7.58 -3.11
N LEU A 11 15.79 7.49 -2.70
CA LEU A 11 14.64 7.42 -3.60
C LEU A 11 14.19 8.83 -3.98
N THR A 12 14.24 9.15 -5.27
CA THR A 12 13.79 10.44 -5.79
C THR A 12 12.29 10.40 -6.08
N LEU A 13 11.54 11.29 -5.44
CA LEU A 13 10.10 11.49 -5.64
C LEU A 13 9.84 12.81 -6.36
N ALA A 14 8.91 12.82 -7.30
CA ALA A 14 8.55 14.02 -8.06
C ALA A 14 7.97 15.16 -7.20
N ASN A 15 7.41 14.81 -6.05
CA ASN A 15 6.92 15.72 -5.01
C ASN A 15 6.80 14.97 -3.67
N PRO A 16 6.64 15.68 -2.52
CA PRO A 16 6.60 15.06 -1.20
C PRO A 16 5.26 14.42 -0.83
N VAL A 17 4.27 14.42 -1.71
CA VAL A 17 2.94 13.87 -1.38
C VAL A 17 2.97 12.36 -1.54
N VAL A 18 2.78 11.65 -0.42
CA VAL A 18 2.77 10.19 -0.36
C VAL A 18 1.44 9.72 0.21
N GLY A 19 0.70 8.92 -0.57
CA GLY A 19 -0.52 8.28 -0.10
C GLY A 19 -0.23 7.30 1.04
N ALA A 20 -0.99 7.41 2.15
CA ALA A 20 -0.74 6.61 3.33
C ALA A 20 -1.23 5.16 3.15
N SER A 21 -0.45 4.21 3.67
CA SER A 21 -0.84 2.80 3.70
C SER A 21 -2.15 2.59 4.49
N GLY A 22 -2.94 1.64 4.04
CA GLY A 22 -4.25 1.31 4.61
C GLY A 22 -5.38 2.23 4.16
N THR A 23 -5.09 3.43 3.67
CA THR A 23 -6.09 4.37 3.13
C THR A 23 -6.08 4.41 1.60
N PHE A 24 -5.00 3.99 0.97
CA PHE A 24 -4.82 4.05 -0.48
C PHE A 24 -4.93 2.67 -1.18
N GLY A 25 -5.24 1.60 -0.45
CA GLY A 25 -5.35 0.25 -1.01
C GLY A 25 -4.08 -0.19 -1.73
N TYR A 26 -4.25 -0.70 -2.94
CA TYR A 26 -3.15 -0.96 -3.89
C TYR A 26 -3.06 0.10 -5.00
N GLY A 27 -3.83 1.18 -4.91
CA GLY A 27 -3.77 2.37 -5.76
C GLY A 27 -4.65 2.33 -7.00
N ALA A 28 -4.87 1.18 -7.63
CA ALA A 28 -5.65 1.07 -8.86
C ALA A 28 -7.12 1.50 -8.69
N GLU A 29 -7.66 1.40 -7.47
CA GLU A 29 -9.00 1.84 -7.12
C GLU A 29 -9.16 3.36 -7.26
N PHE A 30 -8.12 4.12 -6.87
CA PHE A 30 -8.13 5.59 -6.93
C PHE A 30 -7.92 6.13 -8.34
N ALA A 31 -7.26 5.37 -9.21
CA ALA A 31 -7.08 5.73 -10.62
C ALA A 31 -8.40 5.89 -11.39
N GLN A 32 -9.52 5.39 -10.83
CA GLN A 32 -10.86 5.57 -11.40
C GLN A 32 -11.43 6.97 -11.16
N TYR A 33 -10.90 7.70 -10.18
CA TYR A 33 -11.42 9.01 -9.76
C TYR A 33 -10.55 10.18 -10.22
N TYR A 34 -9.23 9.96 -10.32
CA TYR A 34 -8.28 10.99 -10.75
C TYR A 34 -6.96 10.39 -11.22
N ASP A 35 -6.13 11.19 -11.88
CA ASP A 35 -4.77 10.78 -12.26
C ASP A 35 -3.87 10.71 -11.02
N ILE A 36 -3.67 9.49 -10.52
CA ILE A 36 -2.83 9.23 -9.35
C ILE A 36 -1.34 9.57 -9.56
N ASN A 37 -0.90 9.82 -10.81
CA ASN A 37 0.45 10.31 -11.09
C ASN A 37 0.70 11.75 -10.59
N CYS A 38 -0.32 12.47 -10.08
CA CYS A 38 -0.11 13.71 -9.33
C CYS A 38 0.65 13.50 -8.02
N LEU A 39 0.63 12.29 -7.44
CA LEU A 39 1.38 11.95 -6.23
C LEU A 39 2.87 11.74 -6.52
N GLY A 40 3.73 11.96 -5.53
CA GLY A 40 5.14 11.56 -5.58
C GLY A 40 5.33 10.06 -5.43
N SER A 41 4.53 9.45 -4.58
CA SER A 41 4.50 8.01 -4.30
C SER A 41 3.24 7.67 -3.50
N PHE A 42 3.06 6.41 -3.16
CA PHE A 42 2.19 5.95 -2.07
C PHE A 42 2.70 4.67 -1.45
N SER A 43 2.30 4.42 -0.21
CA SER A 43 2.55 3.15 0.46
C SER A 43 1.30 2.27 0.32
N PHE A 44 1.44 1.10 -0.27
CA PHE A 44 0.30 0.20 -0.45
C PHE A 44 -0.09 -0.50 0.85
N LYS A 45 -1.22 -1.19 0.83
CA LYS A 45 -1.78 -1.95 1.95
C LYS A 45 -0.77 -2.93 2.54
N GLY A 46 -0.67 -2.96 3.88
CA GLY A 46 0.17 -3.91 4.60
C GLY A 46 -0.06 -5.34 4.12
N THR A 47 1.02 -5.96 3.64
CA THR A 47 1.01 -7.25 2.96
C THR A 47 1.77 -8.27 3.79
N THR A 48 1.15 -9.42 4.02
CA THR A 48 1.72 -10.57 4.74
C THR A 48 2.16 -11.67 3.78
N LEU A 49 3.00 -12.58 4.23
CA LEU A 49 3.44 -13.73 3.43
C LEU A 49 2.26 -14.52 2.90
N SER A 50 1.34 -14.91 3.78
CA SER A 50 0.10 -15.62 3.42
C SER A 50 -1.11 -14.69 3.41
N PRO A 51 -2.17 -14.99 2.65
CA PRO A 51 -3.42 -14.22 2.65
C PRO A 51 -4.04 -14.12 4.05
N ARG A 52 -4.68 -12.98 4.35
CA ARG A 52 -5.45 -12.77 5.58
C ARG A 52 -6.83 -12.23 5.27
N PHE A 53 -7.85 -12.88 5.81
CA PHE A 53 -9.25 -12.47 5.65
C PHE A 53 -9.66 -11.36 6.62
N GLY A 54 -8.81 -11.03 7.60
CA GLY A 54 -9.11 -10.09 8.66
C GLY A 54 -9.95 -10.70 9.78
N ASN A 55 -10.39 -9.85 10.71
CA ASN A 55 -11.20 -10.27 11.85
C ASN A 55 -12.63 -10.62 11.43
N GLN A 56 -13.27 -11.50 12.21
CA GLN A 56 -14.66 -11.86 12.04
C GLN A 56 -15.60 -10.79 12.67
N GLY A 57 -16.85 -10.75 12.20
CA GLY A 57 -17.89 -9.87 12.76
C GLY A 57 -17.81 -8.42 12.27
N ILE A 58 -18.32 -7.50 13.08
CA ILE A 58 -18.34 -6.06 12.78
C ILE A 58 -16.92 -5.50 12.97
N ARG A 59 -16.36 -4.93 11.91
CA ARG A 59 -14.98 -4.46 11.87
C ARG A 59 -14.84 -2.94 11.77
N VAL A 60 -15.95 -2.25 11.59
CA VAL A 60 -16.01 -0.79 11.47
C VAL A 60 -17.22 -0.31 12.26
N ALA A 61 -17.05 0.74 13.07
CA ALA A 61 -18.12 1.40 13.82
C ALA A 61 -17.90 2.92 13.84
N GLU A 62 -18.98 3.64 13.62
CA GLU A 62 -18.95 5.10 13.73
C GLU A 62 -18.93 5.55 15.21
N CYS A 63 -18.30 6.68 15.48
CA CYS A 63 -18.33 7.38 16.76
C CYS A 63 -18.41 8.90 16.53
N PRO A 64 -18.77 9.72 17.56
CA PRO A 64 -19.03 11.15 17.38
C PRO A 64 -17.89 11.94 16.74
N ALA A 65 -16.64 11.50 16.90
CA ALA A 65 -15.44 12.19 16.40
C ALA A 65 -14.72 11.45 15.25
N GLY A 66 -15.32 10.36 14.70
CA GLY A 66 -14.66 9.61 13.64
C GLY A 66 -15.16 8.17 13.52
N MET A 67 -14.23 7.27 13.22
CA MET A 67 -14.52 5.86 12.96
C MET A 67 -13.53 4.96 13.70
N LEU A 68 -14.04 3.96 14.38
CA LEU A 68 -13.26 2.89 14.98
C LEU A 68 -13.17 1.71 13.99
N ASN A 69 -12.02 1.06 13.93
CA ASN A 69 -11.89 -0.14 13.12
C ASN A 69 -11.07 -1.24 13.81
N SER A 70 -11.39 -2.48 13.45
CA SER A 70 -10.63 -3.67 13.80
C SER A 70 -10.57 -4.61 12.59
N VAL A 71 -10.11 -4.11 11.44
CA VAL A 71 -10.08 -4.87 10.17
C VAL A 71 -9.23 -6.14 10.26
N GLY A 72 -8.15 -6.12 11.05
CA GLY A 72 -7.30 -7.31 11.25
C GLY A 72 -6.36 -7.59 10.10
N LEU A 73 -5.79 -6.53 9.51
CA LEU A 73 -4.77 -6.63 8.46
C LEU A 73 -5.20 -7.48 7.25
N GLN A 74 -6.45 -7.31 6.81
CA GLN A 74 -6.95 -8.00 5.61
C GLN A 74 -6.11 -7.66 4.41
N ASN A 75 -5.56 -8.68 3.74
CA ASN A 75 -4.76 -8.52 2.53
C ASN A 75 -4.68 -9.86 1.76
N PRO A 76 -4.39 -9.84 0.45
CA PRO A 76 -4.40 -11.04 -0.38
C PRO A 76 -3.14 -11.91 -0.29
N GLY A 77 -2.12 -11.51 0.51
CA GLY A 77 -0.82 -12.15 0.55
C GLY A 77 0.13 -11.68 -0.55
N VAL A 78 1.45 -11.87 -0.31
CA VAL A 78 2.50 -11.32 -1.16
C VAL A 78 2.46 -11.84 -2.60
N ASP A 79 2.19 -13.12 -2.79
CA ASP A 79 2.15 -13.73 -4.13
C ASP A 79 1.09 -13.07 -5.01
N LYS A 80 -0.10 -12.87 -4.47
CA LYS A 80 -1.19 -12.21 -5.21
C LYS A 80 -0.91 -10.73 -5.44
N VAL A 81 -0.27 -10.05 -4.49
CA VAL A 81 0.17 -8.66 -4.69
C VAL A 81 1.13 -8.56 -5.87
N ILE A 82 2.11 -9.44 -5.97
CA ILE A 82 3.10 -9.45 -7.07
C ILE A 82 2.45 -9.84 -8.41
N GLN A 83 1.57 -10.84 -8.42
CA GLN A 83 1.02 -11.40 -9.65
C GLN A 83 -0.16 -10.60 -10.22
N GLU A 84 -0.94 -9.95 -9.37
CA GLU A 84 -2.18 -9.28 -9.78
C GLU A 84 -2.19 -7.77 -9.45
N GLU A 85 -1.95 -7.37 -8.19
CA GLU A 85 -2.18 -5.99 -7.76
C GLU A 85 -1.11 -5.02 -8.32
N LEU A 86 0.16 -5.37 -8.25
CA LEU A 86 1.23 -4.55 -8.81
C LEU A 86 1.15 -4.43 -10.34
N PRO A 87 0.94 -5.50 -11.12
CA PRO A 87 0.70 -5.38 -12.56
C PRO A 87 -0.52 -4.53 -12.90
N ARG A 88 -1.62 -4.67 -12.14
CA ARG A 88 -2.82 -3.84 -12.31
C ARG A 88 -2.51 -2.37 -12.04
N LEU A 89 -1.80 -2.06 -10.95
CA LEU A 89 -1.39 -0.71 -10.60
C LEU A 89 -0.52 -0.08 -11.70
N ARG A 90 0.45 -0.82 -12.25
CA ARG A 90 1.40 -0.33 -13.24
C ARG A 90 0.76 0.11 -14.56
N ARG A 91 -0.52 -0.20 -14.78
CA ARG A 91 -1.29 0.37 -15.91
C ARG A 91 -1.61 1.86 -15.71
N PHE A 92 -1.60 2.35 -14.49
CA PHE A 92 -2.04 3.70 -14.11
C PHE A 92 -0.95 4.52 -13.43
N PHE A 93 0.00 3.88 -12.73
CA PHE A 93 1.00 4.57 -11.92
C PHE A 93 2.42 4.12 -12.28
N HIS A 94 3.25 5.11 -12.68
CA HIS A 94 4.58 4.85 -13.23
C HIS A 94 5.72 5.34 -12.32
N LYS A 95 5.39 5.82 -11.13
CA LYS A 95 6.35 6.33 -10.14
C LYS A 95 6.71 5.25 -9.11
N PRO A 96 7.71 5.52 -8.24
CA PRO A 96 8.06 4.62 -7.14
C PRO A 96 6.87 4.32 -6.24
N VAL A 97 6.80 3.10 -5.71
CA VAL A 97 5.79 2.64 -4.76
C VAL A 97 6.50 2.10 -3.52
N ILE A 98 5.98 2.41 -2.35
CA ILE A 98 6.54 1.97 -1.08
C ILE A 98 5.78 0.74 -0.61
N ALA A 99 6.50 -0.37 -0.43
CA ALA A 99 5.92 -1.59 0.11
C ALA A 99 5.69 -1.47 1.63
N ASN A 100 4.48 -1.75 2.10
CA ASN A 100 4.21 -1.94 3.51
C ASN A 100 4.19 -3.45 3.81
N VAL A 101 5.26 -3.93 4.44
CA VAL A 101 5.41 -5.33 4.80
C VAL A 101 4.94 -5.56 6.22
N SER A 102 4.16 -6.61 6.42
CA SER A 102 3.64 -7.05 7.71
C SER A 102 3.82 -8.54 7.89
N GLY A 103 3.97 -8.99 9.13
CA GLY A 103 4.14 -10.39 9.48
C GLY A 103 4.00 -10.62 10.98
N PHE A 104 4.01 -11.88 11.40
CA PHE A 104 3.87 -12.31 12.81
C PHE A 104 5.14 -12.97 13.33
N SER A 105 6.15 -13.14 12.47
CA SER A 105 7.47 -13.64 12.84
C SER A 105 8.55 -12.95 11.99
N ILE A 106 9.78 -12.95 12.46
CA ILE A 106 10.94 -12.44 11.71
C ILE A 106 11.05 -13.15 10.36
N GLU A 107 10.80 -14.46 10.33
CA GLU A 107 10.87 -15.26 9.11
C GLU A 107 9.83 -14.81 8.06
N GLU A 108 8.61 -14.50 8.46
CA GLU A 108 7.57 -13.97 7.55
C GLU A 108 7.98 -12.61 6.97
N TYR A 109 8.51 -11.69 7.79
CA TYR A 109 9.03 -10.41 7.31
C TYR A 109 10.14 -10.61 6.27
N VAL A 110 11.13 -11.44 6.57
CA VAL A 110 12.25 -11.72 5.67
C VAL A 110 11.77 -12.30 4.34
N LYS A 111 10.88 -13.29 4.37
CA LYS A 111 10.34 -13.92 3.16
C LYS A 111 9.50 -12.94 2.33
N THR A 112 8.68 -12.14 2.99
CA THR A 112 7.83 -11.14 2.30
C THR A 112 8.68 -10.05 1.66
N CYS A 113 9.69 -9.53 2.37
CA CYS A 113 10.63 -8.55 1.80
C CYS A 113 11.37 -9.14 0.61
N ALA A 114 11.95 -10.34 0.74
CA ALA A 114 12.68 -11.00 -0.34
C ALA A 114 11.82 -11.30 -1.57
N ALA A 115 10.52 -11.53 -1.39
CA ALA A 115 9.59 -11.71 -2.50
C ALA A 115 9.30 -10.39 -3.24
N LEU A 116 9.21 -9.28 -2.52
CA LEU A 116 8.93 -7.94 -3.08
C LEU A 116 10.16 -7.25 -3.68
N ASP A 117 11.37 -7.69 -3.35
CA ASP A 117 12.65 -7.13 -3.83
C ASP A 117 13.08 -7.70 -5.21
N ARG A 118 12.24 -8.49 -5.86
CA ARG A 118 12.46 -9.08 -7.19
C ARG A 118 11.79 -8.25 -8.27
#